data_5a80ff270a298fff16b2324b903638e3
#
_entry.id   5a80ff270a298fff16b2324b903638e3
#
_cell.length_a   1.000
_cell.length_b   1.000
_cell.length_c   1.000
_cell.angle_alpha   90.00
_cell.angle_beta   90.00
_cell.angle_gamma   90.00
#
_symmetry.space_group_name_H-M   'P 1'
#
loop_
_entity.id
_entity.type
_entity.pdbx_description
1 polymer ?
#
loop_
_entity_poly.entity_id
_entity_poly.type
_entity_poly.pdbx_seq_one_letter_code
_entity_poly.pdbx_strand_id
1 'polypeptide(L)'
;KINNKNWRESLHKITRNKCIYCGSNSESIDHLYPRSKGGETITSNCVPCCLSCNGKKSDNDALEWYRKQIFYDPRRAMAVRAWYNNEIKLASLLLGYVK
;
A
#
# COMPACT_ATOMS: atom_id res chain seq x y z
N LYS A 1 -4.02 -14.63 -18.76
CA LYS A 1 -2.84 -14.03 -18.13
C LYS A 1 -3.12 -12.56 -17.81
N ILE A 2 -2.82 -12.14 -16.60
CA ILE A 2 -3.06 -10.77 -16.16
C ILE A 2 -2.02 -9.85 -16.81
N ASN A 3 -2.50 -8.76 -17.40
CA ASN A 3 -1.62 -7.72 -17.93
C ASN A 3 -1.08 -6.90 -16.76
N ASN A 4 0.24 -6.84 -16.58
CA ASN A 4 0.86 -6.13 -15.48
C ASN A 4 0.44 -4.66 -15.40
N LYS A 5 0.34 -4.00 -16.56
CA LYS A 5 -0.08 -2.60 -16.59
C LYS A 5 -1.51 -2.44 -16.06
N ASN A 6 -2.43 -3.26 -16.55
CA ASN A 6 -3.83 -3.20 -16.12
C ASN A 6 -3.98 -3.55 -14.65
N TRP A 7 -3.23 -4.53 -14.18
CA TRP A 7 -3.24 -4.91 -12.77
C TRP A 7 -2.75 -3.76 -11.88
N ARG A 8 -1.64 -3.13 -12.26
CA ARG A 8 -1.10 -2.00 -11.50
C ARG A 8 -2.10 -0.84 -11.47
N GLU A 9 -2.70 -0.53 -12.60
CA GLU A 9 -3.71 0.53 -12.66
C GLU A 9 -4.91 0.22 -11.78
N SER A 10 -5.33 -1.04 -11.72
CA SER A 10 -6.44 -1.44 -10.86
C SER A 10 -6.11 -1.25 -9.38
N LEU A 11 -4.87 -1.50 -8.98
CA LEU A 11 -4.45 -1.27 -7.61
C LEU A 11 -4.51 0.22 -7.26
N HIS A 12 -3.99 1.08 -8.14
CA HIS A 12 -4.02 2.53 -7.92
C HIS A 12 -5.46 3.05 -7.81
N LYS A 13 -6.38 2.47 -8.54
CA LYS A 13 -7.80 2.88 -8.48
C LYS A 13 -8.41 2.58 -7.11
N ILE A 14 -8.01 1.49 -6.47
CA ILE A 14 -8.54 1.13 -5.15
C ILE A 14 -8.26 2.22 -4.13
N THR A 15 -7.10 2.86 -4.20
CA THR A 15 -6.72 3.94 -3.29
C THR A 15 -7.03 5.32 -3.88
N ARG A 16 -7.77 5.39 -4.97
CA ARG A 16 -8.12 6.65 -5.65
C ARG A 16 -6.87 7.40 -6.08
N ASN A 17 -5.86 6.64 -6.52
CA ASN A 17 -4.55 7.13 -6.97
C ASN A 17 -3.77 7.86 -5.86
N LYS A 18 -4.00 7.44 -4.61
CA LYS A 18 -3.29 8.00 -3.46
C LYS A 18 -2.40 6.96 -2.81
N CYS A 19 -1.27 7.42 -2.28
CA CYS A 19 -0.37 6.58 -1.51
C CYS A 19 -1.08 6.06 -0.26
N ILE A 20 -1.02 4.76 -0.03
CA ILE A 20 -1.71 4.15 1.10
C ILE A 20 -1.15 4.67 2.44
N TYR A 21 0.11 5.08 2.47
CA TYR A 21 0.77 5.53 3.70
C TYR A 21 0.54 7.01 4.00
N CYS A 22 0.72 7.89 3.03
CA CYS A 22 0.71 9.33 3.30
C CYS A 22 -0.39 10.10 2.57
N GLY A 23 -1.07 9.48 1.61
CA GLY A 23 -2.16 10.15 0.89
C GLY A 23 -1.72 11.03 -0.27
N SER A 24 -0.44 11.13 -0.55
CA SER A 24 0.04 11.82 -1.76
C SER A 24 -0.30 11.00 -2.99
N ASN A 25 -0.09 11.56 -4.17
CA ASN A 25 -0.32 10.81 -5.40
C ASN A 25 0.55 9.55 -5.43
N SER A 26 -0.04 8.43 -5.82
CA SER A 26 0.68 7.17 -5.90
C SER A 26 1.26 7.02 -7.31
N GLU A 27 2.55 6.78 -7.35
CA GLU A 27 3.30 6.65 -8.62
C GLU A 27 3.97 5.30 -8.75
N SER A 28 3.91 4.49 -7.70
CA SER A 28 4.59 3.20 -7.67
C SER A 28 3.79 2.18 -6.88
N ILE A 29 4.28 0.96 -6.89
CA ILE A 29 3.69 -0.14 -6.14
C ILE A 29 4.74 -0.62 -5.14
N ASP A 30 4.35 -0.75 -3.88
CA ASP A 30 5.21 -1.23 -2.81
C ASP A 30 4.80 -2.63 -2.40
N HIS A 31 5.78 -3.45 -2.03
CA HIS A 31 5.53 -4.78 -1.48
C HIS A 31 5.47 -4.66 0.04
N LEU A 32 4.32 -5.00 0.63
CA LEU A 32 4.15 -4.93 2.09
C LEU A 32 5.16 -5.82 2.78
N TYR A 33 5.27 -7.08 2.36
CA TYR A 33 6.37 -7.94 2.74
C TYR A 33 7.39 -7.86 1.62
N PRO A 34 8.63 -7.42 1.89
CA PRO A 34 9.59 -7.07 0.85
C PRO A 34 9.97 -8.25 -0.05
N ARG A 35 10.13 -7.97 -1.34
CA ARG A 35 10.58 -8.97 -2.29
C ARG A 35 11.92 -9.57 -1.89
N SER A 36 12.83 -8.75 -1.37
CA SER A 36 14.14 -9.21 -0.93
C SER A 36 14.06 -10.24 0.19
N LYS A 37 12.91 -10.31 0.86
CA LYS A 37 12.67 -11.25 1.96
C LYS A 37 11.70 -12.36 1.58
N GLY A 38 11.39 -12.49 0.30
CA GLY A 38 10.50 -13.54 -0.20
C GLY A 38 9.08 -13.08 -0.46
N GLY A 39 8.80 -11.79 -0.38
CA GLY A 39 7.45 -11.27 -0.64
C GLY A 39 7.02 -11.50 -2.08
N GLU A 40 5.77 -11.92 -2.24
CA GLU A 40 5.21 -12.21 -3.55
C GLU A 40 4.59 -10.99 -4.20
N THR A 41 4.57 -10.99 -5.54
CA THR A 41 3.93 -9.93 -6.31
C THR A 41 2.48 -10.34 -6.60
N ILE A 42 1.65 -10.22 -5.57
CA ILE A 42 0.22 -10.53 -5.61
C ILE A 42 -0.55 -9.36 -5.01
N THR A 43 -1.84 -9.29 -5.31
CA THR A 43 -2.68 -8.15 -4.91
C THR A 43 -2.60 -7.88 -3.41
N SER A 44 -2.68 -8.92 -2.57
CA SER A 44 -2.68 -8.74 -1.11
C SER A 44 -1.33 -8.29 -0.55
N ASN A 45 -0.28 -8.29 -1.36
CA ASN A 45 1.05 -7.87 -0.91
C ASN A 45 1.55 -6.61 -1.63
N CYS A 46 0.77 -6.06 -2.53
CA CYS A 46 1.21 -4.92 -3.34
C CYS A 46 0.23 -3.76 -3.20
N VAL A 47 0.74 -2.61 -2.77
CA VAL A 47 -0.09 -1.45 -2.49
C VAL A 47 0.39 -0.22 -3.26
N PRO A 48 -0.53 0.67 -3.64
CA PRO A 48 -0.16 1.95 -4.24
C PRO A 48 0.64 2.81 -3.25
N CYS A 49 1.69 3.39 -3.72
CA CYS A 49 2.63 4.10 -2.88
C CYS A 49 3.30 5.24 -3.66
N CYS A 50 3.57 6.35 -3.00
CA CYS A 50 4.33 7.41 -3.63
C CYS A 50 5.82 7.03 -3.63
N LEU A 51 6.59 7.66 -4.52
CA LEU A 51 8.01 7.35 -4.64
C LEU A 51 8.77 7.65 -3.35
N SER A 52 8.39 8.71 -2.65
CA SER A 52 9.05 9.07 -1.40
C SER A 52 8.88 7.99 -0.33
N CYS A 53 7.65 7.55 -0.09
CA CYS A 53 7.41 6.50 0.90
C CYS A 53 8.07 5.18 0.49
N ASN A 54 8.00 4.84 -0.80
CA ASN A 54 8.60 3.61 -1.29
C ASN A 54 10.11 3.60 -1.04
N GLY A 55 10.78 4.70 -1.36
CA GLY A 55 12.22 4.83 -1.14
C GLY A 55 12.61 4.79 0.34
N LYS A 56 11.85 5.49 1.19
CA LYS A 56 12.14 5.54 2.63
C LYS A 56 11.88 4.21 3.32
N LYS A 57 10.80 3.53 2.92
CA LYS A 57 10.49 2.22 3.49
C LYS A 57 11.51 1.17 3.10
N SER A 58 11.99 1.23 1.87
CA SER A 58 12.98 0.28 1.37
C SER A 58 12.52 -1.17 1.62
N ASP A 59 13.34 -2.02 2.22
CA ASP A 59 13.00 -3.42 2.50
C ASP A 59 12.56 -3.66 3.95
N ASN A 60 12.10 -2.61 4.62
CA ASN A 60 11.53 -2.75 5.96
C ASN A 60 10.11 -3.31 5.89
N ASP A 61 9.70 -3.95 6.97
CA ASP A 61 8.30 -4.37 7.13
C ASP A 61 7.40 -3.14 7.12
N ALA A 62 6.29 -3.22 6.39
CA ALA A 62 5.44 -2.06 6.13
C ALA A 62 4.93 -1.41 7.43
N LEU A 63 4.29 -2.19 8.31
CA LEU A 63 3.70 -1.61 9.51
C LEU A 63 4.72 -1.18 10.53
N GLU A 64 5.86 -1.88 10.64
CA GLU A 64 6.93 -1.45 11.52
C GLU A 64 7.50 -0.12 11.09
N TRP A 65 7.74 0.03 9.79
CA TRP A 65 8.24 1.28 9.25
C TRP A 65 7.19 2.40 9.38
N TYR A 66 5.95 2.09 9.01
CA TYR A 66 4.90 3.11 8.94
C TYR A 66 4.60 3.74 10.30
N ARG A 67 4.52 2.94 11.35
CA ARG A 67 4.16 3.47 12.68
C ARG A 67 5.17 4.47 13.22
N LYS A 68 6.37 4.53 12.65
CA LYS A 68 7.41 5.47 13.08
C LYS A 68 7.39 6.77 12.31
N GLN A 69 6.50 6.91 11.33
CA GLN A 69 6.49 8.08 10.48
C GLN A 69 5.66 9.20 11.10
N ILE A 70 6.09 10.44 10.86
CA ILE A 70 5.38 11.61 11.36
C ILE A 70 3.98 11.72 10.76
N PHE A 71 3.78 11.19 9.56
CA PHE A 71 2.47 11.18 8.88
C PHE A 71 1.65 9.93 9.19
N TYR A 72 2.01 9.17 10.19
CA TYR A 72 1.28 7.96 10.56
C TYR A 72 -0.19 8.29 10.85
N ASP A 73 -1.08 7.48 10.29
CA ASP A 73 -2.51 7.58 10.50
C ASP A 73 -3.04 6.19 10.85
N PRO A 74 -3.68 6.01 12.03
CA PRO A 74 -4.17 4.69 12.43
C PRO A 74 -5.15 4.07 11.45
N ARG A 75 -5.95 4.88 10.76
CA ARG A 75 -6.91 4.35 9.77
C ARG A 75 -6.19 3.82 8.55
N ARG A 76 -5.14 4.50 8.11
CA ARG A 76 -4.31 4.00 7.02
C ARG A 76 -3.58 2.73 7.43
N ALA A 77 -3.12 2.66 8.67
CA ALA A 77 -2.48 1.45 9.19
C ALA A 77 -3.46 0.28 9.19
N MET A 78 -4.72 0.53 9.58
CA MET A 78 -5.77 -0.49 9.53
C MET A 78 -6.03 -0.93 8.10
N ALA A 79 -6.02 0.01 7.16
CA ALA A 79 -6.21 -0.31 5.75
C ALA A 79 -5.07 -1.19 5.22
N VAL A 80 -3.83 -0.89 5.60
CA VAL A 80 -2.67 -1.70 5.23
C VAL A 80 -2.84 -3.12 5.76
N ARG A 81 -3.26 -3.25 7.01
CA ARG A 81 -3.47 -4.56 7.64
C ARG A 81 -4.57 -5.35 6.94
N ALA A 82 -5.70 -4.69 6.64
CA ALA A 82 -6.80 -5.31 5.92
C ALA A 82 -6.35 -5.76 4.52
N TRP A 83 -5.58 -4.92 3.85
CA TRP A 83 -5.06 -5.25 2.52
C TRP A 83 -4.21 -6.51 2.56
N TYR A 84 -3.27 -6.56 3.50
CA TYR A 84 -2.38 -7.72 3.64
C TYR A 84 -3.16 -9.01 3.94
N ASN A 85 -4.28 -8.89 4.64
CA ASN A 85 -5.16 -10.02 4.93
C ASN A 85 -6.11 -10.36 3.78
N ASN A 86 -5.88 -9.74 2.61
CA ASN A 86 -6.70 -9.93 1.41
C ASN A 86 -8.14 -9.43 1.56
N GLU A 87 -8.35 -8.50 2.49
CA GLU A 87 -9.65 -7.84 2.69
C GLU A 87 -9.64 -6.48 1.98
N ILE A 88 -9.57 -6.54 0.65
CA ILE A 88 -9.35 -5.34 -0.17
C ILE A 88 -10.54 -4.38 -0.10
N LYS A 89 -11.76 -4.89 -0.05
CA LYS A 89 -12.95 -4.02 0.08
C LYS A 89 -12.92 -3.26 1.40
N LEU A 90 -12.54 -3.92 2.49
CA LEU A 90 -12.44 -3.28 3.79
C LEU A 90 -11.35 -2.21 3.76
N ALA A 91 -10.21 -2.52 3.17
CA ALA A 91 -9.13 -1.55 3.02
C ALA A 91 -9.61 -0.29 2.29
N SER A 92 -10.33 -0.49 1.19
CA SER A 92 -10.87 0.62 0.40
C SER A 92 -11.84 1.47 1.23
N LEU A 93 -12.71 0.82 2.00
CA LEU A 93 -13.66 1.52 2.87
C LEU A 93 -12.92 2.35 3.92
N LEU A 94 -11.93 1.75 4.58
CA LEU A 94 -11.15 2.45 5.61
C LEU A 94 -10.45 3.68 5.04
N LEU A 95 -9.90 3.56 3.83
CA LEU A 95 -9.24 4.68 3.17
C LEU A 95 -10.22 5.79 2.81
N GLY A 96 -11.48 5.48 2.65
CA GLY A 96 -12.51 6.49 2.40
C GLY A 96 -12.78 7.40 3.57
N TYR A 97 -12.39 7.01 4.79
CA TYR A 97 -12.57 7.82 6.00
C TYR A 97 -11.34 8.64 6.37
N VAL A 98 -10.26 8.51 5.64
CA VAL A 98 -9.04 9.28 5.89
C VAL A 98 -9.15 10.61 5.16
N LYS A 99 -8.77 11.69 5.86
CA LYS A 99 -8.82 13.04 5.27
C LYS A 99 -7.52 13.44 4.61
#